data_96548e6c3341897122408b1990d8783a
#
_entry.id   96548e6c3341897122408b1990d8783a
#
_cell.length_a   1.000
_cell.length_b   1.000
_cell.length_c   1.000
_cell.angle_alpha   90.00
_cell.angle_beta   90.00
_cell.angle_gamma   90.00
#
_symmetry.space_group_name_H-M   'P 1'
#
loop_
_entity.id
_entity.type
_entity.pdbx_description
1 polymer ?
#
loop_
_entity_poly.entity_id
_entity_poly.type
_entity_poly.pdbx_seq_one_letter_code
_entity_poly.pdbx_strand_id
1 'polypeptide(L)'
;MYRNVLRALTLVILSVAVVAGFAMAQGGAAAGGQAQGAGQGRGGAGGGRGQRGPSLTVTSSAWPDGDVIPGKFSFAGGSTSPGFDFKWLTGTADAMPPANLTAYAVIFHDIENSSARGTVDTLHWMAWDFPGTLTNIPEGLGMGDLADGTKQSTTAIGRGRYFGPGAGPGPYHHYVFEFYALDTKLNLPNTATRAEVLAAMEGHVIGKAAYTGRFHQ
;
A
#
# COMPACT_ATOMS: atom_id res chain seq x y z
N MET A 1 25.58 -33.81 46.77
CA MET A 1 27.00 -33.41 46.59
C MET A 1 27.16 -32.98 45.15
N TYR A 2 27.06 -31.69 44.83
CA TYR A 2 27.82 -30.99 43.79
C TYR A 2 27.42 -29.51 43.77
N ARG A 3 28.39 -28.72 43.75
CA ARG A 3 28.60 -27.34 44.20
C ARG A 3 28.14 -26.32 43.14
N ASN A 4 27.51 -25.25 43.65
CA ASN A 4 27.20 -24.01 42.95
C ASN A 4 28.45 -23.34 42.38
N VAL A 5 28.37 -22.83 41.15
CA VAL A 5 29.27 -21.80 40.65
C VAL A 5 28.42 -20.65 40.12
N LEU A 6 28.30 -19.61 40.93
CA LEU A 6 27.84 -18.30 40.53
C LEU A 6 28.93 -17.65 39.65
N ARG A 7 28.57 -17.18 38.47
CA ARG A 7 29.39 -16.18 37.75
C ARG A 7 28.55 -14.91 37.59
N ALA A 8 28.97 -13.91 38.34
CA ALA A 8 28.51 -12.54 38.22
C ALA A 8 29.04 -11.94 36.91
N LEU A 9 28.13 -11.39 36.09
CA LEU A 9 28.47 -10.58 34.91
C LEU A 9 28.22 -9.11 35.29
N THR A 10 29.29 -8.35 35.40
CA THR A 10 29.27 -6.91 35.70
C THR A 10 28.83 -6.14 34.44
N LEU A 11 27.72 -5.43 34.54
CA LEU A 11 27.21 -4.54 33.47
C LEU A 11 27.88 -3.17 33.64
N VAL A 12 28.69 -2.76 32.68
CA VAL A 12 29.22 -1.39 32.59
C VAL A 12 28.24 -0.56 31.76
N ILE A 13 27.54 0.37 32.42
CA ILE A 13 26.68 1.35 31.76
C ILE A 13 27.54 2.56 31.45
N LEU A 14 27.79 2.81 30.17
CA LEU A 14 28.42 4.04 29.69
C LEU A 14 27.33 5.06 29.30
N SER A 15 27.13 6.04 30.18
CA SER A 15 26.18 7.14 29.94
C SER A 15 26.89 8.24 29.15
N VAL A 16 26.46 8.49 27.92
CA VAL A 16 26.85 9.67 27.13
C VAL A 16 25.73 10.68 27.23
N ALA A 17 26.00 11.77 27.96
CA ALA A 17 25.12 12.94 28.00
C ALA A 17 25.46 13.87 26.83
N VAL A 18 24.51 14.05 25.92
CA VAL A 18 24.58 15.11 24.88
C VAL A 18 23.80 16.33 25.38
N VAL A 19 24.51 17.37 25.71
CA VAL A 19 23.96 18.71 26.01
C VAL A 19 23.75 19.45 24.70
N ALA A 20 22.51 19.65 24.29
CA ALA A 20 22.15 20.55 23.19
C ALA A 20 21.82 21.93 23.78
N GLY A 21 22.65 22.90 23.49
CA GLY A 21 22.45 24.30 23.90
C GLY A 21 21.37 24.97 23.05
N PHE A 22 20.37 25.54 23.72
CA PHE A 22 19.40 26.45 23.14
C PHE A 22 20.01 27.86 23.10
N ALA A 23 20.20 28.46 21.92
CA ALA A 23 20.44 29.85 21.76
C ALA A 23 19.14 30.58 21.46
N MET A 24 18.67 31.35 22.45
CA MET A 24 17.61 32.35 22.27
C MET A 24 18.22 33.63 21.69
N ALA A 25 17.77 34.08 20.54
CA ALA A 25 18.01 35.42 20.06
C ALA A 25 16.73 36.25 20.21
N GLN A 26 16.73 37.18 21.13
CA GLN A 26 15.75 38.26 21.27
C GLN A 26 16.22 39.50 20.57
N GLY A 27 15.28 40.21 19.94
CA GLY A 27 15.36 41.65 19.89
C GLY A 27 15.43 42.31 18.53
N GLY A 28 14.43 43.14 18.26
CA GLY A 28 14.57 44.24 17.31
C GLY A 28 13.27 44.64 16.63
N ALA A 29 12.44 45.44 17.33
CA ALA A 29 11.38 46.21 16.72
C ALA A 29 11.99 47.45 16.05
N ALA A 30 11.63 47.75 14.81
CA ALA A 30 11.74 49.09 14.24
C ALA A 30 10.57 49.34 13.27
N ALA A 31 9.96 50.47 13.49
CA ALA A 31 8.76 50.99 12.85
C ALA A 31 9.04 51.60 11.46
N GLY A 32 7.98 51.65 10.63
CA GLY A 32 7.71 52.80 9.77
C GLY A 32 8.12 52.65 8.31
N GLY A 33 7.14 52.70 7.43
CA GLY A 33 7.34 52.96 6.02
C GLY A 33 6.15 52.55 5.16
N GLN A 34 5.10 53.38 5.11
CA GLN A 34 4.05 53.26 4.08
C GLN A 34 4.65 53.63 2.72
N ALA A 35 4.61 52.73 1.76
CA ALA A 35 4.75 53.05 0.35
C ALA A 35 3.54 52.47 -0.39
N GLN A 36 2.67 53.37 -0.82
CA GLN A 36 1.62 53.08 -1.80
C GLN A 36 2.27 52.78 -3.14
N GLY A 37 2.18 51.53 -3.57
CA GLY A 37 2.60 51.06 -4.89
C GLY A 37 1.43 50.50 -5.66
N ALA A 38 1.14 51.12 -6.80
CA ALA A 38 0.06 50.85 -7.73
C ALA A 38 -0.10 49.35 -8.06
N GLY A 39 -1.32 48.85 -7.95
CA GLY A 39 -1.68 47.53 -8.36
C GLY A 39 -1.55 47.33 -9.87
N GLN A 40 -0.58 46.54 -10.30
CA GLN A 40 -0.67 45.82 -11.56
C GLN A 40 -1.22 44.45 -11.28
N GLY A 41 -2.48 44.27 -11.71
CA GLY A 41 -3.15 42.97 -11.72
C GLY A 41 -2.33 41.99 -12.55
N ARG A 42 -1.55 41.15 -11.87
CA ARG A 42 -1.07 39.91 -12.49
C ARG A 42 -2.28 38.99 -12.62
N GLY A 43 -2.80 38.94 -13.85
CA GLY A 43 -3.73 37.91 -14.24
C GLY A 43 -3.18 36.55 -13.80
N GLY A 44 -3.88 35.91 -12.89
CA GLY A 44 -3.60 34.54 -12.52
C GLY A 44 -3.64 33.70 -13.80
N ALA A 45 -2.46 33.25 -14.23
CA ALA A 45 -2.38 32.19 -15.20
C ALA A 45 -3.15 31.04 -14.57
N GLY A 46 -4.37 30.79 -15.04
CA GLY A 46 -5.12 29.59 -14.76
C GLY A 46 -4.19 28.45 -15.13
N GLY A 47 -3.63 27.78 -14.13
CA GLY A 47 -2.88 26.57 -14.34
C GLY A 47 -3.80 25.62 -15.08
N GLY A 48 -3.56 25.46 -16.39
CA GLY A 48 -4.27 24.50 -17.21
C GLY A 48 -4.21 23.19 -16.44
N ARG A 49 -5.37 22.63 -16.10
CA ARG A 49 -5.45 21.25 -15.64
C ARG A 49 -4.88 20.43 -16.80
N GLY A 50 -3.57 20.14 -16.70
CA GLY A 50 -2.90 19.25 -17.64
C GLY A 50 -3.85 18.04 -17.80
N GLN A 51 -4.11 17.67 -19.04
CA GLN A 51 -4.98 16.56 -19.37
C GLN A 51 -4.46 15.36 -18.57
N ARG A 52 -5.19 14.96 -17.54
CA ARG A 52 -4.81 13.80 -16.75
C ARG A 52 -4.83 12.61 -17.69
N GLY A 53 -3.74 11.85 -17.71
CA GLY A 53 -3.68 10.59 -18.45
C GLY A 53 -4.82 9.65 -18.04
N PRO A 54 -4.95 8.50 -18.71
CA PRO A 54 -5.97 7.52 -18.38
C PRO A 54 -5.83 7.07 -16.93
N SER A 55 -6.96 6.85 -16.27
CA SER A 55 -7.03 6.36 -14.88
C SER A 55 -7.30 4.86 -14.87
N LEU A 56 -6.57 4.13 -14.03
CA LEU A 56 -6.84 2.72 -13.76
C LEU A 56 -8.15 2.58 -12.99
N THR A 57 -8.99 1.65 -13.43
CA THR A 57 -10.22 1.23 -12.76
C THR A 57 -10.18 -0.29 -12.60
N VAL A 58 -10.60 -0.77 -11.44
CA VAL A 58 -10.69 -2.20 -11.12
C VAL A 58 -12.13 -2.55 -10.79
N THR A 59 -12.60 -3.65 -11.36
CA THR A 59 -13.92 -4.23 -11.07
C THR A 59 -13.78 -5.72 -10.77
N SER A 60 -14.80 -6.30 -10.13
CA SER A 60 -14.86 -7.73 -9.87
C SER A 60 -16.29 -8.23 -10.02
N SER A 61 -16.45 -9.45 -10.50
CA SER A 61 -17.73 -10.16 -10.46
C SER A 61 -17.96 -10.89 -9.14
N ALA A 62 -16.97 -10.92 -8.26
CA ALA A 62 -17.01 -11.65 -6.99
C ALA A 62 -17.99 -11.04 -5.98
N TRP A 63 -18.00 -9.70 -5.85
CA TRP A 63 -18.97 -8.90 -5.09
C TRP A 63 -18.91 -7.44 -5.58
N PRO A 64 -19.94 -6.60 -5.37
CA PRO A 64 -19.87 -5.17 -5.64
C PRO A 64 -18.87 -4.46 -4.73
N ASP A 65 -18.14 -3.45 -5.24
CA ASP A 65 -17.19 -2.68 -4.45
C ASP A 65 -17.85 -2.11 -3.17
N GLY A 66 -17.21 -2.31 -2.03
CA GLY A 66 -17.70 -1.91 -0.71
C GLY A 66 -18.73 -2.85 -0.07
N ASP A 67 -19.17 -3.90 -0.75
CA ASP A 67 -20.18 -4.82 -0.23
C ASP A 67 -19.55 -5.97 0.58
N VAL A 68 -20.39 -6.89 1.07
CA VAL A 68 -19.97 -8.05 1.86
C VAL A 68 -19.20 -9.04 0.98
N ILE A 69 -18.01 -9.41 1.43
CA ILE A 69 -17.19 -10.45 0.77
C ILE A 69 -17.85 -11.80 0.96
N PRO A 70 -18.21 -12.55 -0.11
CA PRO A 70 -18.82 -13.86 0.00
C PRO A 70 -17.91 -14.88 0.69
N GLY A 71 -18.52 -15.79 1.45
CA GLY A 71 -17.81 -16.80 2.24
C GLY A 71 -16.78 -17.62 1.46
N LYS A 72 -17.00 -17.87 0.16
CA LYS A 72 -16.04 -18.53 -0.74
C LYS A 72 -14.64 -17.92 -0.71
N PHE A 73 -14.56 -16.60 -0.57
CA PHE A 73 -13.30 -15.84 -0.59
C PHE A 73 -12.72 -15.62 0.81
N SER A 74 -13.45 -16.02 1.87
CA SER A 74 -12.99 -15.92 3.25
C SER A 74 -12.00 -17.02 3.63
N PHE A 75 -11.33 -16.86 4.77
CA PHE A 75 -10.47 -17.89 5.33
C PHE A 75 -11.23 -19.20 5.57
N ALA A 76 -12.41 -19.13 6.17
CA ALA A 76 -13.26 -20.31 6.44
C ALA A 76 -13.74 -20.99 5.14
N GLY A 77 -13.90 -20.23 4.05
CA GLY A 77 -14.28 -20.74 2.72
C GLY A 77 -13.12 -21.27 1.87
N GLY A 78 -11.90 -21.33 2.44
CA GLY A 78 -10.73 -21.88 1.78
C GLY A 78 -9.81 -20.86 1.09
N SER A 79 -10.06 -19.56 1.27
CA SER A 79 -9.22 -18.49 0.73
C SER A 79 -9.02 -18.57 -0.79
N THR A 80 -10.08 -18.81 -1.56
CA THR A 80 -10.04 -18.64 -3.01
C THR A 80 -9.79 -17.18 -3.32
N SER A 81 -8.75 -16.83 -4.10
CA SER A 81 -8.53 -15.44 -4.50
C SER A 81 -9.63 -14.96 -5.44
N PRO A 82 -10.19 -13.76 -5.25
CA PRO A 82 -11.16 -13.19 -6.19
C PRO A 82 -10.51 -12.83 -7.52
N GLY A 83 -11.31 -12.83 -8.58
CA GLY A 83 -10.90 -12.31 -9.87
C GLY A 83 -11.12 -10.80 -9.96
N PHE A 84 -10.26 -10.10 -10.70
CA PHE A 84 -10.36 -8.65 -10.92
C PHE A 84 -10.13 -8.31 -12.38
N ASP A 85 -10.98 -7.43 -12.94
CA ASP A 85 -10.83 -6.89 -14.28
C ASP A 85 -10.24 -5.48 -14.24
N PHE A 86 -9.27 -5.20 -15.10
CA PHE A 86 -8.61 -3.92 -15.23
C PHE A 86 -9.13 -3.15 -16.44
N LYS A 87 -9.49 -1.88 -16.22
CA LYS A 87 -9.85 -0.94 -17.28
C LYS A 87 -9.11 0.37 -17.12
N TRP A 88 -8.86 1.02 -18.23
CA TRP A 88 -8.32 2.37 -18.25
C TRP A 88 -9.38 3.31 -18.83
N LEU A 89 -9.58 4.45 -18.18
CA LEU A 89 -10.62 5.41 -18.55
C LEU A 89 -10.03 6.82 -18.71
N THR A 90 -10.49 7.55 -19.73
CA THR A 90 -10.31 9.00 -19.80
C THR A 90 -11.71 9.63 -19.61
N GLY A 91 -11.91 10.24 -18.44
CA GLY A 91 -13.27 10.58 -17.99
C GLY A 91 -14.09 9.31 -17.78
N THR A 92 -15.17 9.13 -18.55
CA THR A 92 -16.02 7.92 -18.51
C THR A 92 -15.81 7.00 -19.74
N ALA A 93 -14.97 7.39 -20.68
CA ALA A 93 -14.73 6.63 -21.90
C ALA A 93 -13.56 5.65 -21.71
N ASP A 94 -13.70 4.46 -22.30
CA ASP A 94 -12.62 3.48 -22.36
C ASP A 94 -11.38 4.09 -23.04
N ALA A 95 -10.22 3.81 -22.47
CA ALA A 95 -8.94 4.30 -22.96
C ALA A 95 -7.93 3.16 -23.04
N MET A 96 -6.90 3.35 -23.84
CA MET A 96 -5.75 2.45 -23.81
C MET A 96 -4.91 2.68 -22.54
N PRO A 97 -4.30 1.63 -22.00
CA PRO A 97 -3.34 1.80 -20.92
C PRO A 97 -2.17 2.70 -21.37
N PRO A 98 -1.48 3.39 -20.44
CA PRO A 98 -0.25 4.11 -20.74
C PRO A 98 0.76 3.23 -21.47
N ALA A 99 1.44 3.77 -22.49
CA ALA A 99 2.38 2.99 -23.31
C ALA A 99 3.59 2.45 -22.52
N ASN A 100 3.90 3.06 -21.39
CA ASN A 100 4.98 2.63 -20.49
C ASN A 100 4.51 1.67 -19.38
N LEU A 101 3.28 1.18 -19.43
CA LEU A 101 2.80 0.19 -18.46
C LEU A 101 3.59 -1.12 -18.60
N THR A 102 4.28 -1.51 -17.53
CA THR A 102 5.16 -2.68 -17.52
C THR A 102 4.65 -3.79 -16.62
N ALA A 103 4.12 -3.42 -15.43
CA ALA A 103 3.65 -4.39 -14.44
C ALA A 103 2.52 -3.85 -13.60
N TYR A 104 1.82 -4.77 -12.90
CA TYR A 104 0.92 -4.42 -11.81
C TYR A 104 1.40 -5.03 -10.49
N ALA A 105 0.98 -4.39 -9.39
CA ALA A 105 1.10 -4.93 -8.04
C ALA A 105 -0.24 -4.80 -7.31
N VAL A 106 -0.47 -5.71 -6.35
CA VAL A 106 -1.63 -5.70 -5.46
C VAL A 106 -1.18 -5.84 -4.01
N ILE A 107 -1.83 -5.08 -3.12
CA ILE A 107 -1.69 -5.18 -1.68
C ILE A 107 -3.09 -5.34 -1.10
N PHE A 108 -3.32 -6.42 -0.35
CA PHE A 108 -4.60 -6.74 0.29
C PHE A 108 -4.43 -6.78 1.79
N HIS A 109 -5.19 -5.97 2.51
CA HIS A 109 -5.03 -5.79 3.94
C HIS A 109 -6.37 -5.52 4.67
N ASP A 110 -6.41 -5.86 5.98
CA ASP A 110 -7.50 -5.59 6.92
C ASP A 110 -7.14 -4.33 7.70
N ILE A 111 -7.89 -3.26 7.49
CA ILE A 111 -7.55 -1.94 8.03
C ILE A 111 -7.94 -1.76 9.51
N GLU A 112 -8.81 -2.61 10.06
CA GLU A 112 -9.17 -2.59 11.47
C GLU A 112 -8.31 -3.52 12.33
N ASN A 113 -7.66 -4.52 11.73
CA ASN A 113 -6.88 -5.48 12.50
C ASN A 113 -5.43 -5.00 12.65
N SER A 114 -5.12 -4.40 13.79
CA SER A 114 -3.76 -3.97 14.12
C SER A 114 -2.98 -5.09 14.80
N SER A 115 -1.86 -5.50 14.22
CA SER A 115 -0.96 -6.48 14.81
C SER A 115 -0.30 -5.94 16.08
N ALA A 116 -0.28 -6.73 17.16
CA ALA A 116 0.50 -6.47 18.37
C ALA A 116 0.30 -5.07 19.01
N ARG A 117 -0.93 -4.52 18.97
CA ARG A 117 -1.27 -3.17 19.48
C ARG A 117 -0.52 -2.03 18.78
N GLY A 118 -0.03 -2.27 17.58
CA GLY A 118 0.63 -1.28 16.73
C GLY A 118 -0.35 -0.49 15.88
N THR A 119 0.20 0.38 15.03
CA THR A 119 -0.55 1.16 14.04
C THR A 119 -0.54 0.50 12.66
N VAL A 120 0.15 -0.63 12.51
CA VAL A 120 0.27 -1.36 11.25
C VAL A 120 -0.89 -2.33 11.13
N ASP A 121 -1.63 -2.22 10.05
CA ASP A 121 -2.72 -3.12 9.67
C ASP A 121 -2.24 -4.53 9.32
N THR A 122 -3.16 -5.47 9.20
CA THR A 122 -2.82 -6.84 8.85
C THR A 122 -2.74 -7.02 7.35
N LEU A 123 -1.53 -7.34 6.86
CA LEU A 123 -1.28 -7.68 5.46
C LEU A 123 -1.72 -9.12 5.18
N HIS A 124 -2.81 -9.27 4.42
CA HIS A 124 -3.38 -10.57 4.05
C HIS A 124 -2.69 -11.18 2.83
N TRP A 125 -2.44 -10.38 1.80
CA TRP A 125 -1.80 -10.81 0.57
C TRP A 125 -1.09 -9.65 -0.10
N MET A 126 0.01 -9.93 -0.75
CA MET A 126 0.73 -8.99 -1.58
C MET A 126 1.38 -9.73 -2.73
N ALA A 127 1.21 -9.21 -3.94
CA ALA A 127 1.82 -9.76 -5.14
C ALA A 127 2.23 -8.64 -6.09
N TRP A 128 3.28 -8.87 -6.87
CA TRP A 128 3.85 -7.88 -7.79
C TRP A 128 4.43 -8.55 -9.03
N ASP A 129 4.82 -7.72 -9.98
CA ASP A 129 5.32 -8.12 -11.29
C ASP A 129 4.30 -8.91 -12.13
N PHE A 130 2.98 -8.73 -11.86
CA PHE A 130 1.98 -9.16 -12.83
C PHE A 130 2.24 -8.46 -14.17
N PRO A 131 2.26 -9.17 -15.31
CA PRO A 131 2.52 -8.54 -16.60
C PRO A 131 1.59 -7.36 -16.90
N GLY A 132 2.13 -6.23 -17.36
CA GLY A 132 1.35 -5.05 -17.74
C GLY A 132 0.37 -5.26 -18.90
N THR A 133 0.53 -6.37 -19.62
CA THR A 133 -0.39 -6.79 -20.69
C THR A 133 -1.68 -7.47 -20.19
N LEU A 134 -1.76 -7.78 -18.88
CA LEU A 134 -2.95 -8.39 -18.31
C LEU A 134 -4.12 -7.40 -18.31
N THR A 135 -5.28 -7.88 -18.70
CA THR A 135 -6.57 -7.18 -18.58
C THR A 135 -7.37 -7.66 -17.37
N ASN A 136 -6.96 -8.76 -16.74
CA ASN A 136 -7.57 -9.30 -15.53
C ASN A 136 -6.58 -10.13 -14.72
N ILE A 137 -6.86 -10.25 -13.42
CA ILE A 137 -6.31 -11.29 -12.53
C ILE A 137 -7.40 -12.35 -12.40
N PRO A 138 -7.15 -13.61 -12.76
CA PRO A 138 -8.18 -14.65 -12.67
C PRO A 138 -8.49 -15.02 -11.21
N GLU A 139 -9.69 -15.53 -10.98
CA GLU A 139 -10.06 -16.14 -9.71
C GLU A 139 -9.24 -17.42 -9.46
N GLY A 140 -8.88 -17.65 -8.20
CA GLY A 140 -8.28 -18.91 -7.79
C GLY A 140 -6.80 -19.04 -8.12
N LEU A 141 -6.02 -17.95 -8.00
CA LEU A 141 -4.57 -18.00 -8.18
C LEU A 141 -3.93 -19.08 -7.29
N GLY A 142 -2.96 -19.77 -7.88
CA GLY A 142 -2.16 -20.77 -7.17
C GLY A 142 -1.24 -20.16 -6.10
N MET A 143 -0.61 -21.04 -5.31
CA MET A 143 0.38 -20.66 -4.30
C MET A 143 1.76 -20.47 -4.95
N GLY A 144 2.56 -19.59 -4.40
CA GLY A 144 3.94 -19.33 -4.80
C GLY A 144 4.06 -18.39 -6.00
N ASP A 145 5.25 -18.33 -6.55
CA ASP A 145 5.52 -17.54 -7.75
C ASP A 145 4.77 -18.16 -8.95
N LEU A 146 4.17 -17.31 -9.77
CA LEU A 146 3.39 -17.76 -10.92
C LEU A 146 4.29 -17.92 -12.16
N ALA A 147 3.82 -18.70 -13.12
CA ALA A 147 4.58 -19.01 -14.35
C ALA A 147 4.82 -17.77 -15.25
N ASP A 148 4.03 -16.73 -15.11
CA ASP A 148 4.16 -15.45 -15.83
C ASP A 148 5.20 -14.49 -15.23
N GLY A 149 5.83 -14.90 -14.12
CA GLY A 149 6.84 -14.13 -13.40
C GLY A 149 6.31 -13.37 -12.19
N THR A 150 4.99 -13.37 -11.96
CA THR A 150 4.37 -12.76 -10.78
C THR A 150 4.92 -13.36 -9.50
N LYS A 151 5.28 -12.51 -8.55
CA LYS A 151 5.74 -12.88 -7.21
C LYS A 151 4.60 -12.74 -6.20
N GLN A 152 4.49 -13.70 -5.28
CA GLN A 152 3.56 -13.62 -4.15
C GLN A 152 4.32 -13.63 -2.84
N SER A 153 4.10 -12.59 -2.02
CA SER A 153 4.85 -12.38 -0.77
C SER A 153 4.70 -13.54 0.22
N THR A 154 5.81 -14.02 0.73
CA THR A 154 5.86 -14.96 1.85
C THR A 154 5.83 -14.25 3.22
N THR A 155 5.93 -12.91 3.25
CA THR A 155 5.90 -12.09 4.47
C THR A 155 4.49 -11.70 4.90
N ALA A 156 3.50 -11.74 3.97
CA ALA A 156 2.08 -11.63 4.31
C ALA A 156 1.59 -12.88 5.05
N ILE A 157 0.48 -12.78 5.78
CA ILE A 157 -0.09 -13.95 6.49
C ILE A 157 -0.47 -15.09 5.55
N GLY A 158 -0.75 -14.82 4.28
CA GLY A 158 -1.00 -15.80 3.23
C GLY A 158 0.22 -16.63 2.83
N ARG A 159 1.43 -16.18 3.16
CA ARG A 159 2.69 -16.91 2.90
C ARG A 159 2.81 -17.44 1.48
N GLY A 160 2.74 -16.53 0.50
CA GLY A 160 2.85 -16.85 -0.92
C GLY A 160 1.53 -17.17 -1.60
N ARG A 161 0.39 -16.79 -1.00
CA ARG A 161 -0.94 -16.87 -1.60
C ARG A 161 -1.89 -15.85 -1.02
N TYR A 162 -3.03 -15.67 -1.65
CA TYR A 162 -4.16 -14.96 -1.06
C TYR A 162 -4.60 -15.65 0.24
N PHE A 163 -4.85 -14.84 1.27
CA PHE A 163 -5.43 -15.27 2.54
C PHE A 163 -6.70 -14.47 2.78
N GLY A 164 -7.83 -15.14 2.75
CA GLY A 164 -9.14 -14.48 2.83
C GLY A 164 -9.43 -13.82 4.16
N PRO A 165 -10.47 -12.96 4.22
CA PRO A 165 -10.97 -12.38 5.45
C PRO A 165 -11.26 -13.42 6.52
N GLY A 166 -10.93 -13.09 7.76
CA GLY A 166 -11.10 -14.00 8.89
C GLY A 166 -11.63 -13.32 10.16
N ALA A 167 -12.21 -12.11 10.03
CA ALA A 167 -12.81 -11.41 11.16
C ALA A 167 -13.88 -12.30 11.84
N GLY A 168 -13.82 -12.36 13.17
CA GLY A 168 -14.75 -13.14 13.98
C GLY A 168 -16.16 -12.51 14.06
N PRO A 169 -17.07 -13.12 14.84
CA PRO A 169 -18.39 -12.53 15.07
C PRO A 169 -18.25 -11.13 15.70
N GLY A 170 -18.96 -10.14 15.17
CA GLY A 170 -18.90 -8.77 15.68
C GLY A 170 -19.09 -7.73 14.58
N PRO A 171 -18.50 -6.54 14.75
CA PRO A 171 -18.49 -5.54 13.70
C PRO A 171 -17.82 -6.04 12.42
N TYR A 172 -18.26 -5.51 11.28
CA TYR A 172 -17.56 -5.74 10.02
C TYR A 172 -16.16 -5.16 10.09
N HIS A 173 -15.18 -5.92 9.59
CA HIS A 173 -13.89 -5.39 9.20
C HIS A 173 -13.92 -4.97 7.72
N HIS A 174 -13.18 -3.93 7.38
CA HIS A 174 -13.02 -3.46 6.01
C HIS A 174 -11.70 -3.97 5.44
N TYR A 175 -11.80 -4.57 4.29
CA TYR A 175 -10.69 -5.16 3.56
C TYR A 175 -10.46 -4.36 2.30
N VAL A 176 -9.22 -3.95 2.07
CA VAL A 176 -8.84 -3.12 0.94
C VAL A 176 -7.84 -3.86 0.05
N PHE A 177 -8.16 -3.93 -1.24
CA PHE A 177 -7.21 -4.26 -2.29
C PHE A 177 -6.72 -2.96 -2.91
N GLU A 178 -5.44 -2.69 -2.81
CA GLU A 178 -4.78 -1.59 -3.51
C GLU A 178 -4.08 -2.14 -4.75
N PHE A 179 -4.42 -1.61 -5.91
CA PHE A 179 -3.81 -1.99 -7.19
C PHE A 179 -2.94 -0.85 -7.68
N TYR A 180 -1.74 -1.18 -8.10
CA TYR A 180 -0.74 -0.26 -8.62
C TYR A 180 -0.36 -0.68 -10.04
N ALA A 181 -0.43 0.24 -10.98
CA ALA A 181 0.14 0.09 -12.32
C ALA A 181 1.51 0.76 -12.34
N LEU A 182 2.51 0.07 -12.82
CA LEU A 182 3.92 0.45 -12.72
C LEU A 182 4.54 0.53 -14.12
N ASP A 183 5.45 1.49 -14.30
CA ASP A 183 6.27 1.59 -15.51
C ASP A 183 7.54 0.73 -15.46
N THR A 184 7.69 -0.07 -14.42
CA THR A 184 8.82 -0.98 -14.22
C THR A 184 8.38 -2.30 -13.59
N LYS A 185 9.21 -3.33 -13.66
CA LYS A 185 9.16 -4.50 -12.78
C LYS A 185 9.97 -4.22 -11.53
N LEU A 186 9.48 -4.71 -10.39
CA LEU A 186 10.17 -4.52 -9.11
C LEU A 186 11.37 -5.47 -8.97
N ASN A 187 11.31 -6.65 -9.58
CA ASN A 187 12.36 -7.67 -9.55
C ASN A 187 12.81 -8.05 -8.12
N LEU A 188 11.91 -7.94 -7.15
CA LEU A 188 12.16 -8.29 -5.75
C LEU A 188 11.94 -9.79 -5.52
N PRO A 189 12.65 -10.42 -4.57
CA PRO A 189 12.35 -11.78 -4.14
C PRO A 189 11.02 -11.83 -3.41
N ASN A 190 10.32 -12.96 -3.43
CA ASN A 190 9.03 -13.14 -2.76
C ASN A 190 9.09 -13.01 -1.22
N THR A 191 10.30 -12.93 -0.65
CA THR A 191 10.55 -12.63 0.77
C THR A 191 10.57 -11.12 1.07
N ALA A 192 10.42 -10.25 0.06
CA ALA A 192 10.38 -8.81 0.26
C ALA A 192 9.23 -8.42 1.20
N THR A 193 9.51 -7.51 2.11
CA THR A 193 8.54 -6.93 3.04
C THR A 193 7.66 -5.89 2.34
N ARG A 194 6.52 -5.55 2.95
CA ARG A 194 5.65 -4.48 2.44
C ARG A 194 6.41 -3.16 2.28
N ALA A 195 7.29 -2.83 3.22
CA ALA A 195 8.09 -1.60 3.16
C ALA A 195 9.05 -1.59 1.96
N GLU A 196 9.71 -2.71 1.67
CA GLU A 196 10.61 -2.83 0.52
C GLU A 196 9.86 -2.76 -0.81
N VAL A 197 8.68 -3.39 -0.90
CA VAL A 197 7.82 -3.31 -2.10
C VAL A 197 7.32 -1.88 -2.31
N LEU A 198 6.84 -1.20 -1.26
CA LEU A 198 6.41 0.20 -1.35
C LEU A 198 7.55 1.13 -1.76
N ALA A 199 8.75 0.94 -1.19
CA ALA A 199 9.94 1.71 -1.55
C ALA A 199 10.36 1.48 -3.01
N ALA A 200 10.27 0.24 -3.51
CA ALA A 200 10.58 -0.07 -4.89
C ALA A 200 9.55 0.47 -5.90
N MET A 201 8.32 0.71 -5.47
CA MET A 201 7.27 1.35 -6.29
C MET A 201 7.40 2.88 -6.34
N GLU A 202 8.13 3.50 -5.42
CA GLU A 202 8.27 4.95 -5.32
C GLU A 202 8.83 5.54 -6.64
N GLY A 203 8.09 6.51 -7.21
CA GLY A 203 8.43 7.13 -8.49
C GLY A 203 8.03 6.33 -9.74
N HIS A 204 7.54 5.11 -9.59
CA HIS A 204 7.17 4.22 -10.69
C HIS A 204 5.66 3.99 -10.85
N VAL A 205 4.83 4.56 -9.99
CA VAL A 205 3.37 4.39 -10.04
C VAL A 205 2.77 5.31 -11.09
N ILE A 206 2.22 4.73 -12.16
CA ILE A 206 1.55 5.44 -13.27
C ILE A 206 0.02 5.33 -13.21
N GLY A 207 -0.52 4.49 -12.32
CA GLY A 207 -1.94 4.36 -12.03
C GLY A 207 -2.18 3.66 -10.71
N LYS A 208 -3.24 4.04 -10.02
CA LYS A 208 -3.66 3.41 -8.78
C LYS A 208 -5.18 3.26 -8.76
N ALA A 209 -5.66 2.11 -8.25
CA ALA A 209 -7.07 1.86 -7.98
C ALA A 209 -7.21 1.12 -6.65
N ALA A 210 -8.38 1.18 -6.05
CA ALA A 210 -8.73 0.37 -4.90
C ALA A 210 -10.01 -0.41 -5.18
N TYR A 211 -10.15 -1.56 -4.54
CA TYR A 211 -11.38 -2.34 -4.47
C TYR A 211 -11.57 -2.80 -3.05
N THR A 212 -12.78 -2.68 -2.54
CA THR A 212 -13.02 -2.89 -1.12
C THR A 212 -14.09 -3.95 -0.87
N GLY A 213 -14.09 -4.49 0.33
CA GLY A 213 -15.15 -5.32 0.82
C GLY A 213 -15.14 -5.35 2.34
N ARG A 214 -16.24 -5.77 2.91
CA ARG A 214 -16.39 -5.93 4.36
C ARG A 214 -16.73 -7.37 4.69
N PHE A 215 -16.24 -7.85 5.84
CA PHE A 215 -16.47 -9.22 6.26
C PHE A 215 -16.53 -9.34 7.78
N HIS A 216 -17.40 -10.22 8.27
CA HIS A 216 -17.40 -10.82 9.60
C HIS A 216 -18.00 -12.23 9.51
N GLN A 217 -17.77 -13.07 10.52
CA GLN A 217 -18.42 -14.37 10.68
C GLN A 217 -19.78 -14.23 11.35
#